data_8996c3e6142f830f7cd4ee5850f65fbb
#
_entry.id   8996c3e6142f830f7cd4ee5850f65fbb
#
_cell.length_a   1.000
_cell.length_b   1.000
_cell.length_c   1.000
_cell.angle_alpha   90.00
_cell.angle_beta   90.00
_cell.angle_gamma   90.00
#
_symmetry.space_group_name_H-M   'P 1'
#
loop_
_entity.id
_entity.type
_entity.pdbx_description
1 polymer ?
#
loop_
_entity_poly.entity_id
_entity_poly.type
_entity_poly.pdbx_seq_one_letter_code
_entity_poly.pdbx_strand_id
1 'polypeptide(L)'
;VGSDAAQLLEYAYTCKFDKLKIGMTRYIFMVDAGGTLVDDGVAAKISENHFYITATSSHSQTVLRLLELFKAQLELDVAIWDHTGQVGALNLAGPYSKEILEKVTDIPLNADKFPYLGYREATICGTRTRIMRVGFVGELGYEIHLPTNSLTKVWHELLDAGASRQI
;
A
#
# COMPACT_ATOMS: atom_id res chain seq x y z
N VAL A 1 8.14 -4.47 10.82
CA VAL A 1 9.60 -4.20 10.80
C VAL A 1 10.31 -5.23 11.68
N GLY A 2 11.46 -5.76 11.25
CA GLY A 2 12.27 -6.71 12.01
C GLY A 2 13.02 -7.66 11.10
N SER A 3 14.04 -8.33 11.62
CA SER A 3 14.87 -9.28 10.85
C SER A 3 14.03 -10.39 10.22
N ASP A 4 12.94 -10.81 10.89
CA ASP A 4 12.08 -11.91 10.49
C ASP A 4 10.78 -11.44 9.83
N ALA A 5 10.68 -10.15 9.45
CA ALA A 5 9.45 -9.59 8.88
C ALA A 5 9.02 -10.30 7.57
N ALA A 6 9.96 -10.64 6.70
CA ALA A 6 9.67 -11.40 5.49
C ALA A 6 9.16 -12.83 5.82
N GLN A 7 9.77 -13.49 6.79
CA GLN A 7 9.36 -14.84 7.23
C GLN A 7 7.94 -14.83 7.80
N LEU A 8 7.61 -13.85 8.66
CA LEU A 8 6.25 -13.70 9.18
C LEU A 8 5.22 -13.55 8.05
N LEU A 9 5.52 -12.68 7.07
CA LEU A 9 4.62 -12.44 5.95
C LEU A 9 4.49 -13.66 5.03
N GLU A 10 5.58 -14.43 4.81
CA GLU A 10 5.54 -15.68 4.04
C GLU A 10 4.75 -16.80 4.74
N TYR A 11 4.70 -16.78 6.07
CA TYR A 11 3.88 -17.71 6.83
C TYR A 11 2.40 -17.32 6.80
N ALA A 12 2.10 -16.03 6.89
CA ALA A 12 0.74 -15.51 6.96
C ALA A 12 0.03 -15.42 5.60
N TYR A 13 0.77 -15.23 4.52
CA TYR A 13 0.22 -14.97 3.18
C TYR A 13 0.72 -15.98 2.15
N THR A 14 -0.03 -16.17 1.08
CA THR A 14 0.27 -17.14 0.00
C THR A 14 1.41 -16.73 -0.93
N CYS A 15 2.23 -15.74 -0.56
CA CYS A 15 3.23 -15.10 -1.41
C CYS A 15 4.64 -15.28 -0.87
N LYS A 16 5.66 -15.11 -1.75
CA LYS A 16 7.08 -15.03 -1.38
C LYS A 16 7.53 -13.59 -1.28
N PHE A 17 8.18 -13.21 -0.18
CA PHE A 17 8.65 -11.86 0.11
C PHE A 17 10.16 -11.70 0.01
N ASP A 18 10.92 -12.80 0.08
CA ASP A 18 12.37 -12.81 -0.09
C ASP A 18 12.83 -12.19 -1.44
N LYS A 19 12.05 -12.43 -2.51
CA LYS A 19 12.30 -11.92 -3.87
C LYS A 19 11.65 -10.58 -4.18
N LEU A 20 10.87 -10.02 -3.25
CA LEU A 20 10.27 -8.72 -3.45
C LEU A 20 11.33 -7.63 -3.35
N LYS A 21 11.49 -6.84 -4.41
CA LYS A 21 12.48 -5.76 -4.45
C LYS A 21 12.02 -4.56 -3.63
N ILE A 22 12.95 -3.84 -3.03
CA ILE A 22 12.68 -2.55 -2.35
C ILE A 22 12.03 -1.59 -3.34
N GLY A 23 11.01 -0.87 -2.90
CA GLY A 23 10.22 0.04 -3.73
C GLY A 23 9.20 -0.64 -4.65
N MET A 24 8.93 -1.93 -4.44
CA MET A 24 7.90 -2.68 -5.16
C MET A 24 6.81 -3.17 -4.22
N THR A 25 5.65 -3.42 -4.79
CA THR A 25 4.48 -3.98 -4.12
C THR A 25 4.15 -5.38 -4.62
N ARG A 26 3.30 -6.07 -3.89
CA ARG A 26 2.72 -7.36 -4.26
C ARG A 26 1.30 -7.46 -3.72
N TYR A 27 0.37 -7.99 -4.49
CA TYR A 27 -0.92 -8.44 -3.97
C TYR A 27 -0.71 -9.63 -3.05
N ILE A 28 -1.41 -9.64 -1.92
CA ILE A 28 -1.29 -10.64 -0.87
C ILE A 28 -2.65 -11.20 -0.52
N PHE A 29 -2.71 -12.51 -0.25
CA PHE A 29 -3.92 -13.22 0.15
C PHE A 29 -3.62 -14.02 1.40
N MET A 30 -4.38 -13.78 2.46
CA MET A 30 -4.37 -14.57 3.68
C MET A 30 -5.49 -15.61 3.58
N VAL A 31 -5.15 -16.88 3.76
CA VAL A 31 -6.11 -17.97 3.71
C VAL A 31 -6.05 -18.79 4.99
N ASP A 32 -7.16 -19.43 5.34
CA ASP A 32 -7.20 -20.40 6.43
C ASP A 32 -6.65 -21.78 6.00
N ALA A 33 -6.63 -22.74 6.92
CA ALA A 33 -6.16 -24.09 6.67
C ALA A 33 -7.00 -24.86 5.63
N GLY A 34 -8.23 -24.43 5.38
CA GLY A 34 -9.12 -24.98 4.36
C GLY A 34 -8.96 -24.32 2.99
N GLY A 35 -8.10 -23.28 2.90
CA GLY A 35 -7.91 -22.50 1.67
C GLY A 35 -8.95 -21.40 1.48
N THR A 36 -9.79 -21.12 2.47
CA THR A 36 -10.79 -20.04 2.42
C THR A 36 -10.08 -18.69 2.60
N LEU A 37 -10.44 -17.71 1.79
CA LEU A 37 -9.89 -16.35 1.91
C LEU A 37 -10.31 -15.73 3.25
N VAL A 38 -9.33 -15.34 4.04
CA VAL A 38 -9.51 -14.57 5.30
C VAL A 38 -9.48 -13.07 4.99
N ASP A 39 -8.48 -12.62 4.25
CA ASP A 39 -8.33 -11.22 3.82
C ASP A 39 -7.38 -11.12 2.62
N ASP A 40 -7.46 -9.99 1.92
CA ASP A 40 -6.52 -9.64 0.86
C ASP A 40 -6.05 -8.19 0.99
N GLY A 41 -4.98 -7.86 0.28
CA GLY A 41 -4.42 -6.52 0.31
C GLY A 41 -3.18 -6.38 -0.56
N VAL A 42 -2.39 -5.38 -0.24
CA VAL A 42 -1.12 -5.08 -0.92
C VAL A 42 -0.01 -4.97 0.12
N ALA A 43 1.13 -5.59 -0.16
CA ALA A 43 2.35 -5.39 0.61
C ALA A 43 3.37 -4.63 -0.21
N ALA A 44 3.98 -3.59 0.37
CA ALA A 44 5.10 -2.85 -0.19
C ALA A 44 6.38 -3.13 0.62
N LYS A 45 7.49 -3.44 -0.05
CA LYS A 45 8.81 -3.54 0.59
C LYS A 45 9.48 -2.16 0.62
N ILE A 46 9.57 -1.57 1.81
CA ILE A 46 10.15 -0.23 2.01
C ILE A 46 11.67 -0.31 2.16
N SER A 47 12.16 -1.29 2.92
CA SER A 47 13.58 -1.62 3.05
C SER A 47 13.73 -3.13 3.25
N GLU A 48 14.94 -3.65 3.47
CA GLU A 48 15.15 -5.09 3.60
C GLU A 48 14.27 -5.73 4.68
N ASN A 49 14.09 -5.05 5.80
CA ASN A 49 13.37 -5.55 6.97
C ASN A 49 12.11 -4.74 7.29
N HIS A 50 11.63 -3.93 6.36
CA HIS A 50 10.47 -3.06 6.57
C HIS A 50 9.45 -3.23 5.44
N PHE A 51 8.25 -3.69 5.82
CA PHE A 51 7.10 -3.84 4.94
C PHE A 51 5.97 -2.94 5.40
N TYR A 52 5.24 -2.39 4.45
CA TYR A 52 3.96 -1.72 4.65
C TYR A 52 2.89 -2.58 4.01
N ILE A 53 1.90 -3.00 4.79
CA ILE A 53 0.82 -3.85 4.31
C ILE A 53 -0.53 -3.15 4.48
N THR A 54 -1.44 -3.42 3.56
CA THR A 54 -2.85 -3.03 3.66
C THR A 54 -3.70 -4.27 3.94
N ALA A 55 -4.84 -4.06 4.55
CA ALA A 55 -5.88 -5.06 4.79
C ALA A 55 -7.24 -4.42 4.52
N THR A 56 -8.26 -5.24 4.29
CA THR A 56 -9.64 -4.75 4.25
C THR A 56 -9.97 -4.05 5.57
N SER A 57 -10.50 -2.83 5.50
CA SER A 57 -10.70 -1.98 6.69
C SER A 57 -11.51 -2.67 7.80
N SER A 58 -12.54 -3.43 7.44
CA SER A 58 -13.36 -4.20 8.41
C SER A 58 -12.63 -5.41 8.99
N HIS A 59 -11.57 -5.91 8.36
CA HIS A 59 -10.80 -7.09 8.79
C HIS A 59 -9.44 -6.75 9.40
N SER A 60 -9.02 -5.49 9.41
CA SER A 60 -7.69 -5.06 9.88
C SER A 60 -7.33 -5.61 11.27
N GLN A 61 -8.29 -5.62 12.20
CA GLN A 61 -8.09 -6.16 13.55
C GLN A 61 -7.96 -7.70 13.58
N THR A 62 -8.60 -8.40 12.65
CA THR A 62 -8.45 -9.85 12.51
C THR A 62 -7.06 -10.18 11.96
N VAL A 63 -6.64 -9.48 10.93
CA VAL A 63 -5.29 -9.61 10.34
C VAL A 63 -4.22 -9.30 11.39
N LEU A 64 -4.36 -8.20 12.14
CA LEU A 64 -3.41 -7.84 13.20
C LEU A 64 -3.27 -8.96 14.24
N ARG A 65 -4.40 -9.48 14.75
CA ARG A 65 -4.39 -10.58 15.74
C ARG A 65 -3.73 -11.85 15.20
N LEU A 66 -3.98 -12.19 13.94
CA LEU A 66 -3.35 -13.36 13.33
C LEU A 66 -1.84 -13.17 13.15
N LEU A 67 -1.39 -12.00 12.71
CA LEU A 67 0.03 -11.70 12.58
C LEU A 67 0.75 -11.73 13.94
N GLU A 68 0.15 -11.17 15.00
CA GLU A 68 0.72 -11.25 16.36
C GLU A 68 0.72 -12.68 16.90
N LEU A 69 -0.32 -13.49 16.61
CA LEU A 69 -0.35 -14.90 16.97
C LEU A 69 0.78 -15.67 16.27
N PHE A 70 0.92 -15.53 14.95
CA PHE A 70 1.96 -16.23 14.19
C PHE A 70 3.36 -15.80 14.61
N LYS A 71 3.57 -14.49 14.84
CA LYS A 71 4.81 -13.97 15.40
C LYS A 71 5.17 -14.66 16.73
N ALA A 72 4.20 -14.78 17.65
CA ALA A 72 4.42 -15.41 18.94
C ALA A 72 4.67 -16.91 18.82
N GLN A 73 3.90 -17.62 17.97
CA GLN A 73 4.07 -19.07 17.76
C GLN A 73 5.42 -19.44 17.15
N LEU A 74 5.96 -18.59 16.30
CA LEU A 74 7.22 -18.82 15.60
C LEU A 74 8.41 -18.12 16.27
N GLU A 75 8.19 -17.43 17.38
CA GLU A 75 9.20 -16.69 18.15
C GLU A 75 10.01 -15.70 17.29
N LEU A 76 9.32 -14.95 16.38
CA LEU A 76 9.96 -14.08 15.40
C LEU A 76 10.30 -12.70 15.95
N ASP A 77 11.47 -12.18 15.57
CA ASP A 77 11.90 -10.80 15.86
C ASP A 77 11.25 -9.81 14.88
N VAL A 78 10.00 -9.44 15.16
CA VAL A 78 9.19 -8.50 14.37
C VAL A 78 8.43 -7.56 15.29
N ALA A 79 8.46 -6.26 14.98
CA ALA A 79 7.54 -5.27 15.54
C ALA A 79 6.44 -4.96 14.52
N ILE A 80 5.19 -4.97 14.98
CA ILE A 80 4.00 -4.68 14.17
C ILE A 80 3.36 -3.39 14.70
N TRP A 81 3.07 -2.44 13.81
CA TRP A 81 2.35 -1.20 14.15
C TRP A 81 1.07 -1.10 13.36
N ASP A 82 -0.05 -0.93 14.05
CA ASP A 82 -1.34 -0.65 13.43
C ASP A 82 -1.51 0.85 13.19
N HIS A 83 -1.64 1.23 11.94
CA HIS A 83 -1.92 2.59 11.49
C HIS A 83 -3.35 2.79 11.01
N THR A 84 -4.22 1.80 11.21
CA THR A 84 -5.64 1.88 10.82
C THR A 84 -6.30 3.09 11.50
N GLY A 85 -6.96 3.93 10.70
CA GLY A 85 -7.56 5.18 11.17
C GLY A 85 -6.61 6.39 11.22
N GLN A 86 -5.29 6.19 11.25
CA GLN A 86 -4.30 7.26 11.17
C GLN A 86 -3.93 7.57 9.71
N VAL A 87 -3.98 6.57 8.86
CA VAL A 87 -3.70 6.64 7.42
C VAL A 87 -5.00 6.37 6.67
N GLY A 88 -5.34 7.26 5.76
CA GLY A 88 -6.40 7.05 4.78
C GLY A 88 -5.84 6.87 3.39
N ALA A 89 -6.66 6.35 2.48
CA ALA A 89 -6.28 6.09 1.10
C ALA A 89 -7.24 6.79 0.13
N LEU A 90 -6.68 7.37 -0.92
CA LEU A 90 -7.38 7.85 -2.09
C LEU A 90 -6.98 6.99 -3.29
N ASN A 91 -7.95 6.64 -4.13
CA ASN A 91 -7.69 5.94 -5.38
C ASN A 91 -7.88 6.91 -6.54
N LEU A 92 -6.84 7.10 -7.34
CA LEU A 92 -6.88 7.88 -8.58
C LEU A 92 -6.67 6.92 -9.74
N ALA A 93 -7.74 6.62 -10.50
CA ALA A 93 -7.70 5.65 -11.60
C ALA A 93 -8.29 6.24 -12.88
N GLY A 94 -7.86 5.70 -14.03
CA GLY A 94 -8.32 6.08 -15.35
C GLY A 94 -7.20 6.61 -16.26
N PRO A 95 -7.50 6.83 -17.54
CA PRO A 95 -6.49 7.18 -18.56
C PRO A 95 -5.74 8.49 -18.28
N TYR A 96 -6.34 9.41 -17.53
CA TYR A 96 -5.75 10.70 -17.16
C TYR A 96 -5.11 10.71 -15.77
N SER A 97 -5.18 9.61 -15.01
CA SER A 97 -4.67 9.53 -13.62
C SER A 97 -3.21 9.96 -13.49
N LYS A 98 -2.36 9.55 -14.44
CA LYS A 98 -0.95 9.97 -14.46
C LYS A 98 -0.80 11.48 -14.67
N GLU A 99 -1.47 12.04 -15.68
CA GLU A 99 -1.42 13.47 -15.98
C GLU A 99 -1.87 14.32 -14.79
N ILE A 100 -2.91 13.89 -14.09
CA ILE A 100 -3.45 14.59 -12.92
C ILE A 100 -2.46 14.52 -11.76
N LEU A 101 -1.95 13.33 -11.47
CA LEU A 101 -1.01 13.15 -10.37
C LEU A 101 0.33 13.87 -10.59
N GLU A 102 0.81 13.95 -11.84
CA GLU A 102 2.03 14.68 -12.20
C GLU A 102 1.95 16.19 -11.90
N LYS A 103 0.74 16.78 -11.86
CA LYS A 103 0.56 18.21 -11.54
C LYS A 103 0.74 18.53 -10.06
N VAL A 104 0.57 17.54 -9.18
CA VAL A 104 0.50 17.75 -7.72
C VAL A 104 1.58 17.03 -6.92
N THR A 105 2.32 16.09 -7.55
CA THR A 105 3.38 15.33 -6.89
C THR A 105 4.79 15.79 -7.29
N ASP A 106 5.76 15.52 -6.42
CA ASP A 106 7.17 15.85 -6.62
C ASP A 106 8.00 14.71 -7.23
N ILE A 107 7.41 13.56 -7.55
CA ILE A 107 8.12 12.41 -8.10
C ILE A 107 7.80 12.17 -9.58
N PRO A 108 8.75 11.62 -10.36
CA PRO A 108 8.49 11.23 -11.74
C PRO A 108 7.60 9.99 -11.81
N LEU A 109 6.56 10.03 -12.67
CA LEU A 109 5.60 8.94 -12.83
C LEU A 109 5.79 8.13 -14.13
N ASN A 110 6.90 8.32 -14.84
CA ASN A 110 7.23 7.53 -16.01
C ASN A 110 7.53 6.07 -15.64
N ALA A 111 7.22 5.13 -16.53
CA ALA A 111 7.20 3.70 -16.24
C ALA A 111 8.57 3.10 -15.85
N ASP A 112 9.68 3.68 -16.31
CA ASP A 112 11.04 3.29 -15.94
C ASP A 112 11.42 3.72 -14.52
N LYS A 113 10.87 4.83 -14.02
CA LYS A 113 11.11 5.34 -12.66
C LYS A 113 10.08 4.83 -11.66
N PHE A 114 8.82 4.65 -12.10
CA PHE A 114 7.72 4.17 -11.29
C PHE A 114 6.92 3.11 -12.06
N PRO A 115 7.44 1.86 -12.11
CA PRO A 115 6.80 0.76 -12.86
C PRO A 115 5.47 0.33 -12.21
N TYR A 116 4.69 -0.47 -12.94
CA TYR A 116 3.53 -1.16 -12.36
C TYR A 116 3.96 -1.98 -11.13
N LEU A 117 3.15 -1.99 -10.10
CA LEU A 117 3.46 -2.50 -8.76
C LEU A 117 4.61 -1.74 -8.06
N GLY A 118 4.95 -0.54 -8.51
CA GLY A 118 5.90 0.31 -7.80
C GLY A 118 5.31 0.92 -6.53
N TYR A 119 6.18 1.21 -5.57
CA TYR A 119 5.91 1.97 -4.35
C TYR A 119 6.88 3.15 -4.28
N ARG A 120 6.39 4.34 -3.94
CA ARG A 120 7.22 5.52 -3.69
C ARG A 120 6.67 6.33 -2.51
N GLU A 121 7.57 6.86 -1.70
CA GLU A 121 7.23 7.99 -0.85
C GLU A 121 7.31 9.28 -1.67
N ALA A 122 6.36 10.17 -1.50
CA ALA A 122 6.23 11.40 -2.26
C ALA A 122 5.61 12.50 -1.43
N THR A 123 5.65 13.72 -1.95
CA THR A 123 4.90 14.85 -1.41
C THR A 123 3.83 15.27 -2.40
N ILE A 124 2.59 15.40 -1.94
CA ILE A 124 1.48 16.00 -2.68
C ILE A 124 1.06 17.27 -1.95
N CYS A 125 1.26 18.42 -2.58
CA CYS A 125 0.88 19.74 -2.04
C CYS A 125 1.34 19.95 -0.58
N GLY A 126 2.60 19.56 -0.30
CA GLY A 126 3.21 19.68 1.02
C GLY A 126 2.82 18.59 2.03
N THR A 127 2.01 17.60 1.62
CA THR A 127 1.65 16.44 2.46
C THR A 127 2.49 15.23 2.08
N ARG A 128 3.17 14.63 3.05
CA ARG A 128 3.92 13.38 2.84
C ARG A 128 2.94 12.24 2.58
N THR A 129 3.16 11.51 1.50
CA THR A 129 2.30 10.44 1.01
C THR A 129 3.10 9.19 0.67
N ARG A 130 2.43 8.05 0.67
CA ARG A 130 2.90 6.81 0.05
C ARG A 130 2.06 6.56 -1.18
N ILE A 131 2.69 6.39 -2.33
CA ILE A 131 1.99 6.15 -3.59
C ILE A 131 2.34 4.75 -4.08
N MET A 132 1.33 3.97 -4.39
CA MET A 132 1.47 2.65 -5.02
C MET A 132 0.85 2.69 -6.42
N ARG A 133 1.60 2.28 -7.44
CA ARG A 133 1.08 2.15 -8.80
C ARG A 133 0.40 0.79 -8.94
N VAL A 134 -0.81 0.72 -8.43
CA VAL A 134 -1.69 -0.46 -8.44
C VAL A 134 -3.04 -0.09 -9.02
N GLY A 135 -3.77 -1.05 -9.58
CA GLY A 135 -5.08 -0.83 -10.16
C GLY A 135 -6.04 -1.92 -9.76
N PHE A 136 -7.23 -1.51 -9.32
CA PHE A 136 -8.33 -2.42 -9.00
C PHE A 136 -9.38 -2.48 -10.13
N VAL A 137 -9.54 -1.38 -10.84
CA VAL A 137 -10.60 -1.23 -11.87
C VAL A 137 -10.16 -1.60 -13.30
N GLY A 138 -8.97 -2.15 -13.47
CA GLY A 138 -8.44 -2.53 -14.80
C GLY A 138 -7.86 -1.36 -15.61
N GLU A 139 -7.77 -0.18 -15.03
CA GLU A 139 -7.17 1.03 -15.63
C GLU A 139 -5.85 1.38 -14.95
N LEU A 140 -5.09 2.32 -15.55
CA LEU A 140 -3.95 2.93 -14.88
C LEU A 140 -4.42 3.59 -13.59
N GLY A 141 -3.83 3.19 -12.47
CA GLY A 141 -4.26 3.65 -11.16
C GLY A 141 -3.11 3.85 -10.19
N TYR A 142 -3.40 4.68 -9.20
CA TYR A 142 -2.52 4.97 -8.07
C TYR A 142 -3.33 4.96 -6.78
N GLU A 143 -2.87 4.21 -5.79
CA GLU A 143 -3.33 4.35 -4.42
C GLU A 143 -2.41 5.32 -3.69
N ILE A 144 -3.01 6.35 -3.09
CA ILE A 144 -2.33 7.44 -2.42
C ILE A 144 -2.68 7.35 -0.94
N HIS A 145 -1.73 6.91 -0.13
CA HIS A 145 -1.89 6.75 1.31
C HIS A 145 -1.27 7.93 2.04
N LEU A 146 -2.03 8.56 2.93
CA LEU A 146 -1.61 9.81 3.59
C LEU A 146 -2.28 9.93 4.97
N PRO A 147 -1.76 10.82 5.85
CA PRO A 147 -2.41 11.08 7.13
C PRO A 147 -3.87 11.49 6.97
N THR A 148 -4.76 10.89 7.77
CA THR A 148 -6.22 11.09 7.68
C THR A 148 -6.63 12.56 7.75
N ASN A 149 -5.94 13.37 8.56
CA ASN A 149 -6.20 14.80 8.69
C ASN A 149 -5.88 15.63 7.43
N SER A 150 -5.18 15.05 6.46
CA SER A 150 -4.82 15.70 5.19
C SER A 150 -5.63 15.20 4.00
N LEU A 151 -6.51 14.20 4.20
CA LEU A 151 -7.29 13.57 3.10
C LEU A 151 -8.11 14.59 2.32
N THR A 152 -8.89 15.42 3.01
CA THR A 152 -9.76 16.41 2.36
C THR A 152 -8.97 17.41 1.53
N LYS A 153 -7.81 17.86 2.04
CA LYS A 153 -6.93 18.77 1.31
C LYS A 153 -6.45 18.12 0.00
N VAL A 154 -5.85 16.93 0.10
CA VAL A 154 -5.29 16.24 -1.08
C VAL A 154 -6.39 15.84 -2.06
N TRP A 155 -7.58 15.47 -1.57
CA TRP A 155 -8.75 15.21 -2.40
C TRP A 155 -9.11 16.43 -3.28
N HIS A 156 -9.22 17.63 -2.69
CA HIS A 156 -9.53 18.84 -3.46
C HIS A 156 -8.43 19.20 -4.46
N GLU A 157 -7.17 19.08 -4.09
CA GLU A 157 -6.04 19.31 -4.99
C GLU A 157 -6.06 18.38 -6.20
N LEU A 158 -6.43 17.12 -6.02
CA LEU A 158 -6.58 16.17 -7.13
C LEU A 158 -7.77 16.54 -8.04
N LEU A 159 -8.91 16.92 -7.45
CA LEU A 159 -10.08 17.38 -8.22
C LEU A 159 -9.75 18.66 -9.03
N ASP A 160 -9.10 19.64 -8.42
CA ASP A 160 -8.70 20.88 -9.09
C ASP A 160 -7.70 20.60 -10.21
N ALA A 161 -6.71 19.73 -9.98
CA ALA A 161 -5.75 19.30 -11.01
C ALA A 161 -6.42 18.56 -12.18
N GLY A 162 -7.52 17.86 -11.89
CA GLY A 162 -8.31 17.08 -12.86
C GLY A 162 -9.50 17.82 -13.48
N ALA A 163 -9.78 19.06 -13.08
CA ALA A 163 -10.99 19.80 -13.50
C ALA A 163 -11.15 19.89 -15.04
N SER A 164 -10.05 20.04 -15.79
CA SER A 164 -10.07 20.03 -17.26
C SER A 164 -10.42 18.67 -17.89
N ARG A 165 -10.41 17.61 -17.10
CA ARG A 165 -10.71 16.22 -17.48
C ARG A 165 -12.06 15.74 -16.94
N GLN A 166 -12.81 16.62 -16.26
CA GLN A 166 -14.16 16.34 -15.73
C GLN A 166 -14.16 15.17 -14.71
N ILE A 167 -13.21 15.16 -13.78
CA ILE A 167 -13.19 14.22 -12.65
C ILE A 167 -13.79 14.83 -11.40
#